data_849e7cc96fdee09ed0673f11e819c48b
#
_entry.id   849e7cc96fdee09ed0673f11e819c48b
#
_cell.length_a   1.000
_cell.length_b   1.000
_cell.length_c   1.000
_cell.angle_alpha   90.00
_cell.angle_beta   90.00
_cell.angle_gamma   90.00
#
_symmetry.space_group_name_H-M   'P 1'
#
loop_
_entity.id
_entity.type
_entity.pdbx_description
1 polymer ?
#
loop_
_entity_poly.entity_id
_entity_poly.type
_entity_poly.pdbx_seq_one_letter_code
_entity_poly.pdbx_strand_id
1 'polypeptide(L)'
;MRQFKGLASLPPDEYMAAFVRLQLAPGVEPPPPPESAPPPWMSKRPAGVRAIIDALDRADFDADALRAFDRPVYFALGGRSNPDYFARIAGRLDRTFPDFEVETFAERHHFDPPHRIEPERLANSLLALWERAEMKGGREAPIS
;
A
#
# COMPACT_ATOMS: atom_id res chain seq x y z
N MET A 1 4.58 11.75 -3.75
CA MET A 1 5.63 12.31 -2.88
C MET A 1 5.46 13.81 -2.60
N ARG A 2 5.16 14.71 -3.58
CA ARG A 2 5.04 16.17 -3.32
C ARG A 2 4.07 16.53 -2.17
N GLN A 3 2.94 15.85 -2.05
CA GLN A 3 1.94 16.11 -0.98
C GLN A 3 2.48 15.83 0.43
N PHE A 4 3.35 14.83 0.57
CA PHE A 4 3.95 14.49 1.87
C PHE A 4 5.07 15.44 2.27
N LYS A 5 5.75 16.08 1.31
CA LYS A 5 6.79 17.09 1.61
C LYS A 5 6.23 18.31 2.35
N GLY A 6 4.97 18.69 2.04
CA GLY A 6 4.28 19.77 2.76
C GLY A 6 4.00 19.47 4.24
N LEU A 7 4.03 18.21 4.64
CA LEU A 7 3.82 17.83 6.05
C LEU A 7 5.06 18.03 6.91
N ALA A 8 6.25 18.07 6.31
CA ALA A 8 7.53 18.08 7.07
C ALA A 8 7.67 19.27 8.01
N SER A 9 7.01 20.39 7.70
CA SER A 9 7.03 21.62 8.50
C SER A 9 5.98 21.67 9.62
N LEU A 10 5.07 20.67 9.70
CA LEU A 10 4.02 20.65 10.71
C LEU A 10 4.55 20.16 12.07
N PRO A 11 3.99 20.68 13.19
CA PRO A 11 4.20 20.11 14.51
C PRO A 11 3.86 18.61 14.57
N PRO A 12 4.47 17.82 15.47
CA PRO A 12 4.29 16.36 15.50
C PRO A 12 2.85 15.89 15.65
N ASP A 13 2.03 16.58 16.40
CA ASP A 13 0.59 16.32 16.62
C ASP A 13 -0.23 16.61 15.36
N GLU A 14 -0.01 17.77 14.74
CA GLU A 14 -0.67 18.13 13.47
C GLU A 14 -0.18 17.25 12.31
N TYR A 15 1.10 16.88 12.30
CA TYR A 15 1.71 16.03 11.29
C TYR A 15 0.97 14.71 11.12
N MET A 16 0.69 14.01 12.23
CA MET A 16 0.02 12.71 12.17
C MET A 16 -1.43 12.81 11.69
N ALA A 17 -2.16 13.82 12.14
CA ALA A 17 -3.53 14.05 11.69
C ALA A 17 -3.58 14.37 10.18
N ALA A 18 -2.70 15.23 9.70
CA ALA A 18 -2.60 15.57 8.28
C ALA A 18 -2.13 14.37 7.44
N PHE A 19 -1.16 13.57 7.94
CA PHE A 19 -0.71 12.35 7.28
C PHE A 19 -1.85 11.33 7.12
N VAL A 20 -2.65 11.11 8.16
CA VAL A 20 -3.82 10.22 8.11
C VAL A 20 -4.83 10.73 7.07
N ARG A 21 -5.16 12.01 7.11
CA ARG A 21 -6.13 12.61 6.18
C ARG A 21 -5.69 12.52 4.71
N LEU A 22 -4.41 12.66 4.41
CA LEU A 22 -3.88 12.49 3.06
C LEU A 22 -4.02 11.07 2.50
N GLN A 23 -4.26 10.08 3.33
CA GLN A 23 -4.41 8.70 2.90
C GLN A 23 -5.86 8.32 2.56
N LEU A 24 -6.81 9.19 2.89
CA LEU A 24 -8.24 8.96 2.73
C LEU A 24 -8.80 9.73 1.53
N ALA A 25 -9.84 9.18 0.92
CA ALA A 25 -10.57 9.89 -0.12
C ALA A 25 -11.28 11.14 0.46
N PRO A 26 -11.57 12.16 -0.35
CA PRO A 26 -12.35 13.32 0.08
C PRO A 26 -13.68 12.88 0.73
N GLY A 27 -13.99 13.45 1.89
CA GLY A 27 -15.23 13.15 2.63
C GLY A 27 -15.20 11.85 3.45
N VAL A 28 -14.11 11.09 3.42
CA VAL A 28 -13.93 9.93 4.31
C VAL A 28 -13.37 10.40 5.64
N GLU A 29 -14.08 10.06 6.73
CA GLU A 29 -13.64 10.38 8.07
C GLU A 29 -12.47 9.47 8.50
N PRO A 30 -11.48 10.01 9.21
CA PRO A 30 -10.44 9.20 9.83
C PRO A 30 -11.03 8.21 10.84
N PRO A 31 -10.38 7.05 11.05
CA PRO A 31 -10.81 6.15 12.12
C PRO A 31 -10.76 6.88 13.47
N PRO A 32 -11.71 6.60 14.38
CA PRO A 32 -11.69 7.18 15.72
C PRO A 32 -10.40 6.80 16.45
N PRO A 33 -9.93 7.65 17.37
CA PRO A 33 -8.79 7.30 18.19
C PRO A 33 -9.10 6.02 19.00
N PRO A 34 -8.11 5.17 19.27
CA PRO A 34 -8.31 3.97 20.06
C PRO A 34 -8.77 4.34 21.49
N GLU A 35 -9.70 3.56 22.05
CA GLU A 35 -10.19 3.75 23.41
C GLU A 35 -9.11 3.50 24.49
N SER A 36 -8.14 2.66 24.17
CA SER A 36 -7.02 2.36 25.07
C SER A 36 -5.89 3.37 24.93
N ALA A 37 -5.14 3.57 26.02
CA ALA A 37 -3.93 4.38 26.00
C ALA A 37 -2.96 3.85 24.90
N PRO A 38 -2.38 4.73 24.09
CA PRO A 38 -1.46 4.30 23.06
C PRO A 38 -0.22 3.62 23.66
N PRO A 39 0.26 2.53 23.06
CA PRO A 39 1.46 1.86 23.54
C PRO A 39 2.67 2.81 23.50
N PRO A 40 3.69 2.63 24.38
CA PRO A 40 4.81 3.57 24.51
C PRO A 40 5.58 3.85 23.22
N TRP A 41 5.65 2.88 22.30
CA TRP A 41 6.33 3.05 21.01
C TRP A 41 5.58 3.99 20.05
N MET A 42 4.29 4.25 20.27
CA MET A 42 3.48 5.13 19.42
C MET A 42 4.00 6.56 19.38
N SER A 43 4.67 7.04 20.45
CA SER A 43 5.33 8.34 20.47
C SER A 43 6.44 8.49 19.42
N LYS A 44 7.04 7.38 18.97
CA LYS A 44 8.07 7.34 17.92
C LYS A 44 7.52 7.29 16.51
N ARG A 45 6.21 7.04 16.36
CA ARG A 45 5.56 6.86 15.05
C ARG A 45 5.75 8.04 14.09
N PRO A 46 5.63 9.31 14.50
CA PRO A 46 5.87 10.44 13.60
C PRO A 46 7.27 10.45 13.01
N ALA A 47 8.29 10.16 13.83
CA ALA A 47 9.66 10.05 13.35
C ALA A 47 9.86 8.89 12.37
N GLY A 48 9.26 7.72 12.65
CA GLY A 48 9.29 6.57 11.77
C GLY A 48 8.63 6.85 10.41
N VAL A 49 7.48 7.52 10.40
CA VAL A 49 6.79 7.91 9.15
C VAL A 49 7.64 8.88 8.33
N ARG A 50 8.26 9.87 8.97
CA ARG A 50 9.20 10.79 8.28
C ARG A 50 10.37 10.03 7.65
N ALA A 51 10.99 9.12 8.41
CA ALA A 51 12.12 8.34 7.93
C ALA A 51 11.75 7.48 6.70
N ILE A 52 10.55 6.86 6.68
CA ILE A 52 10.07 6.10 5.54
C ILE A 52 9.86 7.03 4.32
N ILE A 53 9.22 8.18 4.51
CA ILE A 53 8.99 9.15 3.43
C ILE A 53 10.32 9.62 2.83
N ASP A 54 11.30 9.94 3.68
CA ASP A 54 12.63 10.37 3.26
C ASP A 54 13.39 9.24 2.55
N ALA A 55 13.25 7.99 2.99
CA ALA A 55 13.86 6.85 2.34
C ALA A 55 13.27 6.61 0.94
N LEU A 56 11.94 6.67 0.83
CA LEU A 56 11.24 6.52 -0.45
C LEU A 56 11.53 7.66 -1.43
N ASP A 57 11.75 8.89 -0.93
CA ASP A 57 12.11 10.04 -1.78
C ASP A 57 13.53 9.92 -2.36
N ARG A 58 14.42 9.22 -1.65
CA ARG A 58 15.80 8.95 -2.08
C ARG A 58 15.97 7.61 -2.81
N ALA A 59 14.95 6.75 -2.76
CA ALA A 59 15.03 5.44 -3.40
C ALA A 59 15.09 5.60 -4.92
N ASP A 60 16.12 5.01 -5.52
CA ASP A 60 16.24 4.84 -6.95
C ASP A 60 15.83 3.41 -7.29
N PHE A 61 14.75 3.28 -8.03
CA PHE A 61 14.23 1.98 -8.45
C PHE A 61 14.66 1.69 -9.89
N ASP A 62 15.31 0.57 -10.09
CA ASP A 62 15.60 0.07 -11.44
C ASP A 62 14.27 -0.34 -12.11
N ALA A 63 13.79 0.54 -12.99
CA ALA A 63 12.54 0.33 -13.70
C ALA A 63 12.59 -0.85 -14.67
N ASP A 64 13.76 -1.18 -15.21
CA ASP A 64 13.92 -2.29 -16.14
C ASP A 64 13.94 -3.62 -15.39
N ALA A 65 14.58 -3.68 -14.23
CA ALA A 65 14.49 -4.83 -13.34
C ALA A 65 13.05 -5.09 -12.87
N LEU A 66 12.28 -4.03 -12.57
CA LEU A 66 10.87 -4.18 -12.22
C LEU A 66 10.03 -4.70 -13.40
N ARG A 67 10.28 -4.22 -14.62
CA ARG A 67 9.59 -4.71 -15.84
C ARG A 67 9.97 -6.15 -16.19
N ALA A 68 11.17 -6.57 -15.84
CA ALA A 68 11.64 -7.94 -16.04
C ALA A 68 11.09 -8.92 -15.00
N PHE A 69 10.43 -8.44 -13.96
CA PHE A 69 9.82 -9.29 -12.94
C PHE A 69 8.59 -9.99 -13.51
N ASP A 70 8.68 -11.26 -13.79
CA ASP A 70 7.70 -12.07 -14.52
C ASP A 70 6.69 -12.80 -13.63
N ARG A 71 6.87 -12.75 -12.31
CA ARG A 71 5.94 -13.38 -11.37
C ARG A 71 4.70 -12.51 -11.16
N PRO A 72 3.55 -13.12 -10.82
CA PRO A 72 2.33 -12.36 -10.60
C PRO A 72 2.46 -11.42 -9.40
N VAL A 73 1.93 -10.22 -9.56
CA VAL A 73 1.89 -9.16 -8.55
C VAL A 73 0.43 -8.82 -8.24
N TYR A 74 0.09 -8.78 -6.98
CA TYR A 74 -1.24 -8.43 -6.51
C TYR A 74 -1.22 -7.15 -5.67
N PHE A 75 -2.19 -6.28 -5.92
CA PHE A 75 -2.35 -5.03 -5.19
C PHE A 75 -3.79 -4.88 -4.66
N ALA A 76 -3.95 -4.95 -3.33
CA ALA A 76 -5.23 -4.67 -2.67
C ALA A 76 -5.44 -3.16 -2.54
N LEU A 77 -6.43 -2.61 -3.24
CA LEU A 77 -6.78 -1.20 -3.25
C LEU A 77 -8.04 -0.95 -2.41
N GLY A 78 -7.95 -0.10 -1.41
CA GLY A 78 -9.14 0.38 -0.71
C GLY A 78 -9.86 1.47 -1.53
N GLY A 79 -11.12 1.26 -1.88
CA GLY A 79 -11.91 2.19 -2.70
C GLY A 79 -12.14 3.56 -2.05
N ARG A 80 -12.06 3.63 -0.72
CA ARG A 80 -12.14 4.86 0.09
C ARG A 80 -10.77 5.43 0.48
N SER A 81 -9.68 4.88 -0.06
CA SER A 81 -8.35 5.48 0.04
C SER A 81 -8.23 6.65 -0.93
N ASN A 82 -7.27 7.55 -0.67
CA ASN A 82 -7.03 8.70 -1.53
C ASN A 82 -6.72 8.27 -2.98
N PRO A 83 -7.61 8.57 -3.96
CA PRO A 83 -7.45 8.12 -5.34
C PRO A 83 -6.26 8.79 -6.04
N ASP A 84 -5.95 10.04 -5.70
CA ASP A 84 -4.82 10.77 -6.28
C ASP A 84 -3.46 10.19 -5.88
N TYR A 85 -3.46 9.32 -4.87
CA TYR A 85 -2.28 8.64 -4.40
C TYR A 85 -2.33 7.14 -4.73
N PHE A 86 -3.28 6.40 -4.16
CA PHE A 86 -3.29 4.93 -4.26
C PHE A 86 -3.72 4.41 -5.63
N ALA A 87 -4.74 5.01 -6.26
CA ALA A 87 -5.14 4.61 -7.60
C ALA A 87 -4.05 4.96 -8.64
N ARG A 88 -3.34 6.08 -8.43
CA ARG A 88 -2.17 6.41 -9.28
C ARG A 88 -1.00 5.45 -9.09
N ILE A 89 -0.78 4.94 -7.87
CA ILE A 89 0.21 3.88 -7.63
C ILE A 89 -0.22 2.62 -8.37
N ALA A 90 -1.45 2.15 -8.17
CA ALA A 90 -1.98 0.98 -8.86
C ALA A 90 -1.80 1.08 -10.38
N GLY A 91 -2.18 2.22 -10.99
CA GLY A 91 -2.00 2.43 -12.42
C GLY A 91 -0.55 2.56 -12.89
N ARG A 92 0.41 2.87 -12.01
CA ARG A 92 1.84 2.79 -12.33
C ARG A 92 2.36 1.37 -12.26
N LEU A 93 1.96 0.61 -11.23
CA LEU A 93 2.33 -0.78 -11.06
C LEU A 93 1.80 -1.64 -12.23
N ASP A 94 0.57 -1.39 -12.66
CA ASP A 94 -0.06 -2.03 -13.83
C ASP A 94 0.76 -1.83 -15.13
N ARG A 95 1.33 -0.64 -15.32
CA ARG A 95 2.23 -0.38 -16.46
C ARG A 95 3.66 -0.88 -16.28
N THR A 96 4.03 -1.29 -15.09
CA THR A 96 5.39 -1.71 -14.76
C THR A 96 5.51 -3.22 -14.76
N PHE A 97 4.57 -3.91 -14.11
CA PHE A 97 4.64 -5.35 -13.97
C PHE A 97 3.85 -6.06 -15.07
N PRO A 98 4.45 -7.03 -15.79
CA PRO A 98 3.77 -7.76 -16.88
C PRO A 98 2.56 -8.58 -16.44
N ASP A 99 2.55 -9.05 -15.20
CA ASP A 99 1.46 -9.82 -14.60
C ASP A 99 0.99 -9.16 -13.32
N PHE A 100 0.21 -8.09 -13.48
CA PHE A 100 -0.30 -7.29 -12.38
C PHE A 100 -1.81 -7.44 -12.25
N GLU A 101 -2.27 -7.57 -11.02
CA GLU A 101 -3.69 -7.57 -10.68
C GLU A 101 -3.99 -6.58 -9.56
N VAL A 102 -5.01 -5.76 -9.77
CA VAL A 102 -5.55 -4.90 -8.73
C VAL A 102 -6.95 -5.36 -8.33
N GLU A 103 -7.14 -5.61 -7.03
CA GLU A 103 -8.46 -5.84 -6.48
C GLU A 103 -8.90 -4.65 -5.64
N THR A 104 -10.09 -4.11 -5.95
CA THR A 104 -10.65 -2.98 -5.20
C THR A 104 -11.62 -3.47 -4.14
N PHE A 105 -11.32 -3.13 -2.89
CA PHE A 105 -12.20 -3.29 -1.74
C PHE A 105 -12.97 -1.98 -1.56
N ALA A 106 -14.15 -1.89 -2.16
CA ALA A 106 -14.89 -0.64 -2.38
C ALA A 106 -15.11 0.17 -1.09
N GLU A 107 -15.48 -0.51 0.00
CA GLU A 107 -15.81 0.13 1.29
C GLU A 107 -14.61 0.26 2.23
N ARG A 108 -13.40 -0.14 1.80
CA ARG A 108 -12.20 -0.12 2.63
C ARG A 108 -11.31 1.06 2.31
N HIS A 109 -10.52 1.48 3.29
CA HIS A 109 -9.48 2.49 3.12
C HIS A 109 -8.15 2.04 3.73
N HIS A 110 -7.11 2.84 3.60
CA HIS A 110 -5.75 2.49 4.02
C HIS A 110 -5.61 2.08 5.50
N PHE A 111 -6.46 2.60 6.39
CA PHE A 111 -6.46 2.27 7.82
C PHE A 111 -7.45 1.18 8.22
N ASP A 112 -8.20 0.68 7.26
CA ASP A 112 -9.19 -0.38 7.39
C ASP A 112 -8.86 -1.50 6.38
N PRO A 113 -7.71 -2.16 6.56
CA PRO A 113 -7.19 -3.07 5.54
C PRO A 113 -8.02 -4.36 5.45
N PRO A 114 -8.13 -4.95 4.24
CA PRO A 114 -9.02 -6.08 3.98
C PRO A 114 -8.71 -7.32 4.83
N HIS A 115 -7.46 -7.54 5.24
CA HIS A 115 -7.11 -8.68 6.10
C HIS A 115 -7.78 -8.66 7.48
N ARG A 116 -8.29 -7.51 7.93
CA ARG A 116 -8.99 -7.36 9.21
C ARG A 116 -10.50 -7.45 9.06
N ILE A 117 -11.04 -7.03 7.93
CA ILE A 117 -12.49 -6.83 7.76
C ILE A 117 -13.08 -7.83 6.76
N GLU A 118 -12.35 -8.17 5.72
CA GLU A 118 -12.76 -9.12 4.67
C GLU A 118 -11.67 -10.22 4.49
N PRO A 119 -11.27 -10.92 5.57
CA PRO A 119 -10.12 -11.82 5.54
C PRO A 119 -10.29 -12.99 4.57
N GLU A 120 -11.49 -13.55 4.47
CA GLU A 120 -11.77 -14.67 3.55
C GLU A 120 -11.62 -14.26 2.09
N ARG A 121 -12.14 -13.08 1.73
CA ARG A 121 -12.01 -12.55 0.38
C ARG A 121 -10.54 -12.32 0.01
N LEU A 122 -9.78 -11.69 0.91
CA LEU A 122 -8.35 -11.49 0.69
C LEU A 122 -7.59 -12.81 0.61
N ALA A 123 -7.91 -13.78 1.48
CA ALA A 123 -7.27 -15.10 1.46
C ALA A 123 -7.48 -15.82 0.12
N ASN A 124 -8.69 -15.77 -0.43
CA ASN A 124 -9.00 -16.37 -1.73
C ASN A 124 -8.20 -15.71 -2.86
N SER A 125 -8.06 -14.38 -2.84
CA SER A 125 -7.25 -13.65 -3.82
C SER A 125 -5.76 -14.00 -3.72
N LEU A 126 -5.25 -14.19 -2.51
CA LEU A 126 -3.85 -14.60 -2.29
C LEU A 126 -3.61 -16.06 -2.70
N LEU A 127 -4.57 -16.96 -2.49
CA LEU A 127 -4.49 -18.33 -2.99
C LEU A 127 -4.45 -18.37 -4.52
N ALA A 128 -5.34 -17.62 -5.18
CA ALA A 128 -5.34 -17.50 -6.64
C ALA A 128 -4.02 -16.91 -7.19
N LEU A 129 -3.45 -15.92 -6.50
CA LEU A 129 -2.12 -15.37 -6.83
C LEU A 129 -1.05 -16.46 -6.75
N TRP A 130 -1.09 -17.28 -5.71
CA TRP A 130 -0.13 -18.37 -5.49
C TRP A 130 -0.22 -19.44 -6.58
N GLU A 131 -1.43 -19.88 -6.89
CA GLU A 131 -1.68 -20.85 -7.96
C GLU A 131 -1.14 -20.34 -9.32
N ARG A 132 -1.33 -19.06 -9.64
CA ARG A 132 -0.76 -18.46 -10.85
C ARG A 132 0.77 -18.46 -10.82
N ALA A 133 1.38 -18.19 -9.66
CA ALA A 133 2.83 -18.19 -9.52
C ALA A 133 3.43 -19.58 -9.71
N GLU A 134 2.79 -20.62 -9.15
CA GLU A 134 3.21 -22.01 -9.31
C GLU A 134 3.10 -22.51 -10.75
N MET A 135 2.00 -22.17 -11.44
CA MET A 135 1.83 -22.51 -12.86
C MET A 135 2.94 -21.90 -13.75
N LYS A 136 3.40 -20.70 -13.44
CA LYS A 136 4.53 -20.07 -14.15
C LYS A 136 5.87 -20.74 -13.79
N GLY A 137 6.10 -21.04 -12.52
CA GLY A 137 7.34 -21.69 -12.06
C GLY A 137 7.51 -23.12 -12.56
N GLY A 138 6.43 -23.88 -12.71
CA GLY A 138 6.45 -25.24 -13.22
C GLY A 138 6.80 -25.38 -14.71
N ARG A 139 6.79 -24.30 -15.48
CA ARG A 139 7.20 -24.28 -16.89
C ARG A 139 8.72 -24.13 -17.12
N GLU A 140 9.48 -23.79 -16.09
CA GLU A 140 10.91 -23.49 -16.22
C GLU A 140 11.85 -24.62 -15.78
N ALA A 141 11.37 -25.83 -15.54
CA ALA A 141 12.23 -26.97 -15.22
C ALA A 141 12.20 -28.07 -16.30
N PRO A 142 12.98 -27.97 -17.37
CA PRO A 142 13.58 -29.18 -17.94
C PRO A 142 14.83 -29.49 -17.11
N ILE A 143 14.73 -30.49 -16.25
CA ILE A 143 15.90 -31.12 -15.66
C ILE A 143 16.66 -31.80 -16.79
N SER A 144 17.83 -31.31 -17.08
CA SER A 144 18.85 -32.00 -17.89
C SER A 144 19.68 -32.86 -16.97
#